data_90d5ed5b737025723ef3ca2e0fc12e1e
#
_entry.id   90d5ed5b737025723ef3ca2e0fc12e1e
#
_cell.length_a   1.000
_cell.length_b   1.000
_cell.length_c   1.000
_cell.angle_alpha   90.00
_cell.angle_beta   90.00
_cell.angle_gamma   90.00
#
_symmetry.space_group_name_H-M   'P 1'
#
loop_
_entity.id
_entity.type
_entity.pdbx_description
1 polymer ?
#
loop_
_entity_poly.entity_id
_entity_poly.type
_entity_poly.pdbx_seq_one_letter_code
_entity_poly.pdbx_strand_id
1 'polypeptide(L)'
;LTVECISNPANGLSVSTARWQGFDLYEFLMSRGMHSTAEAVQFRCADNYFASYTIDQIREKQVLAALFMNGDTLPALHGYPLRILIPGLYGVKQPAWVTEIEVLEFAGQDFWDQYGWDTSPPIATDSKILFPTNSSQFTLGDTVQVGGTAFGDSRISEVQLSINGGETWQATDIVKQVDSEQVWVFWASEIIFPDSGEYSIYTRAIDVIGNIQPEIDNERLDGVNNWPHVQVTIHSEIITP
;
A
#
# COMPACT_ATOMS: atom_id res chain seq x y z
N LEU A 1 9.80 -1.12 -3.23
CA LEU A 1 8.77 -0.24 -2.70
C LEU A 1 7.39 -0.71 -3.14
N THR A 2 6.43 -0.80 -2.20
CA THR A 2 5.00 -0.96 -2.47
C THR A 2 4.38 0.42 -2.69
N VAL A 3 3.53 0.53 -3.71
CA VAL A 3 2.77 1.74 -4.02
C VAL A 3 1.30 1.37 -4.05
N GLU A 4 0.49 2.11 -3.32
CA GLU A 4 -0.97 1.96 -3.26
C GLU A 4 -1.67 3.25 -3.64
N CYS A 5 -2.81 3.13 -4.32
CA CYS A 5 -3.71 4.25 -4.57
C CYS A 5 -4.43 4.63 -3.26
N ILE A 6 -4.49 5.92 -2.92
CA ILE A 6 -5.16 6.40 -1.70
C ILE A 6 -6.66 6.05 -1.68
N SER A 7 -7.30 5.93 -2.84
CA SER A 7 -8.71 5.54 -2.97
C SER A 7 -8.91 4.03 -3.17
N ASN A 8 -7.89 3.20 -2.93
CA ASN A 8 -8.01 1.76 -3.06
C ASN A 8 -8.98 1.23 -1.97
N PRO A 9 -10.11 0.61 -2.33
CA PRO A 9 -11.05 0.12 -1.31
C PRO A 9 -10.47 -1.05 -0.52
N ALA A 10 -11.09 -1.39 0.61
CA ALA A 10 -10.76 -2.60 1.35
C ALA A 10 -10.74 -3.82 0.40
N ASN A 11 -9.71 -4.63 0.49
CA ASN A 11 -9.44 -5.74 -0.43
C ASN A 11 -9.28 -5.36 -1.92
N GLY A 12 -9.09 -4.08 -2.23
CA GLY A 12 -8.86 -3.60 -3.60
C GLY A 12 -7.48 -3.99 -4.14
N LEU A 13 -7.36 -3.97 -5.47
CA LEU A 13 -6.15 -4.41 -6.17
C LEU A 13 -5.29 -3.25 -6.72
N SER A 14 -5.62 -1.99 -6.38
CA SER A 14 -4.84 -0.82 -6.80
C SER A 14 -3.59 -0.64 -5.94
N VAL A 15 -2.83 -1.70 -5.78
CA VAL A 15 -1.59 -1.80 -5.01
C VAL A 15 -0.62 -2.72 -5.72
N SER A 16 0.66 -2.38 -5.72
CA SER A 16 1.71 -3.23 -6.32
C SER A 16 3.08 -2.97 -5.70
N THR A 17 3.96 -3.94 -5.82
CA THR A 17 5.37 -3.85 -5.40
C THR A 17 6.30 -4.02 -6.59
N ALA A 18 7.31 -3.17 -6.67
CA ALA A 18 8.38 -3.27 -7.65
C ALA A 18 9.74 -2.93 -7.05
N ARG A 19 10.79 -3.38 -7.72
CA ARG A 19 12.16 -2.93 -7.45
C ARG A 19 12.44 -1.70 -8.32
N TRP A 20 12.78 -0.61 -7.66
CA TRP A 20 13.07 0.67 -8.32
C TRP A 20 14.56 0.97 -8.25
N GLN A 21 15.08 1.65 -9.25
CA GLN A 21 16.47 2.09 -9.29
C GLN A 21 16.53 3.50 -9.90
N GLY A 22 17.41 4.31 -9.34
CA GLY A 22 17.56 5.70 -9.74
C GLY A 22 18.62 6.38 -8.87
N PHE A 23 18.40 7.62 -8.52
CA PHE A 23 19.31 8.39 -7.68
C PHE A 23 18.55 9.04 -6.51
N ASP A 24 19.25 9.29 -5.43
CA ASP A 24 18.75 10.04 -4.29
C ASP A 24 18.47 11.49 -4.72
N LEU A 25 17.23 11.93 -4.50
CA LEU A 25 16.80 13.26 -4.95
C LEU A 25 17.47 14.37 -4.15
N TYR A 26 17.64 14.20 -2.82
CA TYR A 26 18.27 15.20 -1.97
C TYR A 26 19.73 15.44 -2.36
N GLU A 27 20.49 14.36 -2.49
CA GLU A 27 21.90 14.42 -2.90
C GLU A 27 22.06 15.03 -4.31
N PHE A 28 21.15 14.71 -5.22
CA PHE A 28 21.15 15.31 -6.55
C PHE A 28 20.93 16.84 -6.47
N LEU A 29 19.92 17.31 -5.76
CA LEU A 29 19.61 18.73 -5.63
C LEU A 29 20.76 19.50 -4.95
N MET A 30 21.34 18.93 -3.89
CA MET A 30 22.53 19.49 -3.23
C MET A 30 23.71 19.62 -4.21
N SER A 31 23.96 18.60 -5.03
CA SER A 31 25.03 18.62 -6.03
C SER A 31 24.83 19.67 -7.13
N ARG A 32 23.58 20.12 -7.33
CA ARG A 32 23.21 21.17 -8.29
C ARG A 32 23.16 22.57 -7.69
N GLY A 33 23.53 22.69 -6.40
CA GLY A 33 23.61 23.97 -5.72
C GLY A 33 22.28 24.48 -5.19
N MET A 34 21.42 23.56 -4.70
CA MET A 34 20.19 23.94 -4.00
C MET A 34 20.52 24.93 -2.89
N HIS A 35 19.77 26.03 -2.84
CA HIS A 35 19.97 27.07 -1.85
C HIS A 35 19.54 26.60 -0.45
N SER A 36 20.22 27.11 0.58
CA SER A 36 19.91 26.83 1.99
C SER A 36 18.56 27.41 2.46
N THR A 37 17.97 28.32 1.69
CA THR A 37 16.63 28.91 1.91
C THR A 37 15.52 28.12 1.25
N ALA A 38 15.84 26.99 0.58
CA ALA A 38 14.82 26.14 -0.04
C ALA A 38 13.91 25.52 1.01
N GLU A 39 12.60 25.65 0.83
CA GLU A 39 11.57 25.07 1.71
C GLU A 39 10.89 23.85 1.10
N ALA A 40 10.71 23.84 -0.22
CA ALA A 40 10.03 22.74 -0.92
C ALA A 40 10.58 22.50 -2.33
N VAL A 41 10.20 21.35 -2.89
CA VAL A 41 10.44 21.01 -4.30
C VAL A 41 9.08 20.71 -4.93
N GLN A 42 8.77 21.39 -6.01
CA GLN A 42 7.58 21.18 -6.84
C GLN A 42 7.95 20.32 -8.05
N PHE A 43 7.16 19.29 -8.30
CA PHE A 43 7.26 18.43 -9.48
C PHE A 43 6.08 18.72 -10.41
N ARG A 44 6.38 18.88 -11.70
CA ARG A 44 5.36 19.00 -12.76
C ARG A 44 5.51 17.82 -13.72
N CYS A 45 4.37 17.29 -14.17
CA CYS A 45 4.28 16.08 -14.96
C CYS A 45 3.67 16.36 -16.34
N ALA A 46 3.96 15.49 -17.31
CA ALA A 46 3.49 15.65 -18.69
C ALA A 46 1.95 15.57 -18.85
N ASP A 47 1.26 14.95 -17.87
CA ASP A 47 -0.20 14.83 -17.78
C ASP A 47 -0.88 16.00 -17.04
N ASN A 48 -0.13 17.07 -16.76
CA ASN A 48 -0.51 18.22 -15.95
C ASN A 48 -0.70 17.92 -14.44
N TYR A 49 -0.37 16.71 -13.99
CA TYR A 49 -0.26 16.42 -12.56
C TYR A 49 0.89 17.21 -11.93
N PHE A 50 0.73 17.58 -10.67
CA PHE A 50 1.80 18.19 -9.90
C PHE A 50 1.71 17.78 -8.42
N ALA A 51 2.86 17.68 -7.78
CA ALA A 51 2.99 17.39 -6.36
C ALA A 51 4.20 18.13 -5.80
N SER A 52 4.22 18.34 -4.49
CA SER A 52 5.36 18.95 -3.80
C SER A 52 5.78 18.16 -2.59
N TYR A 53 7.06 18.28 -2.22
CA TYR A 53 7.60 17.78 -0.96
C TYR A 53 8.36 18.88 -0.28
N THR A 54 8.33 18.92 1.05
CA THR A 54 9.26 19.76 1.80
C THR A 54 10.68 19.22 1.68
N ILE A 55 11.68 20.07 1.85
CA ILE A 55 13.09 19.64 1.84
C ILE A 55 13.35 18.60 2.95
N ASP A 56 12.70 18.75 4.10
CA ASP A 56 12.80 17.77 5.20
C ASP A 56 12.22 16.42 4.82
N GLN A 57 11.04 16.36 4.18
CA GLN A 57 10.49 15.10 3.65
C GLN A 57 11.43 14.42 2.66
N ILE A 58 12.02 15.19 1.72
CA ILE A 58 12.96 14.64 0.72
C ILE A 58 14.18 14.02 1.39
N ARG A 59 14.74 14.71 2.40
CA ARG A 59 15.92 14.24 3.14
C ARG A 59 15.61 13.02 4.01
N GLU A 60 14.55 13.09 4.83
CA GLU A 60 14.25 12.09 5.85
C GLU A 60 13.69 10.79 5.27
N LYS A 61 12.84 10.87 4.24
CA LYS A 61 12.24 9.71 3.59
C LYS A 61 13.07 9.12 2.45
N GLN A 62 14.26 9.64 2.17
CA GLN A 62 15.15 9.13 1.14
C GLN A 62 14.44 9.02 -0.23
N VAL A 63 13.90 10.13 -0.70
CA VAL A 63 13.13 10.19 -1.94
C VAL A 63 13.95 9.76 -3.13
N LEU A 64 13.46 8.77 -3.89
CA LEU A 64 14.11 8.23 -5.07
C LEU A 64 13.59 8.88 -6.35
N ALA A 65 14.48 9.41 -7.17
CA ALA A 65 14.22 9.77 -8.56
C ALA A 65 14.49 8.54 -9.44
N ALA A 66 13.42 7.78 -9.77
CA ALA A 66 13.51 6.48 -10.40
C ALA A 66 13.57 6.57 -11.93
N LEU A 67 14.52 5.83 -12.51
CA LEU A 67 14.77 5.71 -13.95
C LEU A 67 14.53 4.27 -14.44
N PHE A 68 14.56 3.28 -13.53
CA PHE A 68 14.44 1.86 -13.84
C PHE A 68 13.43 1.18 -12.90
N MET A 69 12.74 0.17 -13.42
CA MET A 69 11.78 -0.67 -12.70
C MET A 69 12.06 -2.13 -13.00
N ASN A 70 12.22 -2.96 -11.97
CA ASN A 70 12.49 -4.40 -12.06
C ASN A 70 13.74 -4.77 -12.90
N GLY A 71 14.71 -3.87 -13.02
CA GLY A 71 15.96 -4.04 -13.75
C GLY A 71 15.95 -3.50 -15.18
N ASP A 72 14.79 -3.11 -15.69
CA ASP A 72 14.64 -2.52 -17.02
C ASP A 72 14.40 -1.01 -16.94
N THR A 73 14.58 -0.30 -18.06
CA THR A 73 14.20 1.10 -18.17
C THR A 73 12.74 1.29 -17.74
N LEU A 74 12.46 2.35 -16.99
CA LEU A 74 11.12 2.66 -16.50
C LEU A 74 10.09 2.63 -17.65
N PRO A 75 9.06 1.76 -17.58
CA PRO A 75 8.06 1.69 -18.65
C PRO A 75 7.25 2.98 -18.77
N ALA A 76 6.76 3.30 -19.98
CA ALA A 76 5.94 4.50 -20.21
C ALA A 76 4.71 4.56 -19.29
N LEU A 77 4.00 3.44 -19.09
CA LEU A 77 2.84 3.36 -18.19
C LEU A 77 3.17 3.56 -16.71
N HIS A 78 4.44 3.44 -16.33
CA HIS A 78 4.90 3.59 -14.96
C HIS A 78 5.65 4.90 -14.70
N GLY A 79 5.70 5.82 -15.70
CA GLY A 79 6.19 7.17 -15.50
C GLY A 79 7.48 7.54 -16.23
N TYR A 80 7.89 6.81 -17.30
CA TYR A 80 9.05 7.20 -18.12
C TYR A 80 8.92 8.68 -18.59
N PRO A 81 10.00 9.49 -18.58
CA PRO A 81 11.39 9.08 -18.31
C PRO A 81 11.78 9.11 -16.83
N LEU A 82 11.00 9.75 -15.97
CA LEU A 82 11.33 9.96 -14.56
C LEU A 82 10.08 9.86 -13.70
N ARG A 83 10.17 9.06 -12.65
CA ARG A 83 9.18 8.97 -11.58
C ARG A 83 9.81 9.30 -10.24
N ILE A 84 9.11 10.08 -9.43
CA ILE A 84 9.53 10.34 -8.05
C ILE A 84 8.80 9.39 -7.12
N LEU A 85 9.54 8.77 -6.21
CA LEU A 85 9.03 7.84 -5.23
C LEU A 85 9.41 8.31 -3.83
N ILE A 86 8.40 8.53 -2.99
CA ILE A 86 8.58 8.84 -1.57
C ILE A 86 8.08 7.65 -0.74
N PRO A 87 8.96 6.97 0.00
CA PRO A 87 8.57 5.84 0.84
C PRO A 87 7.52 6.20 1.88
N GLY A 88 6.57 5.29 2.13
CA GLY A 88 5.57 5.42 3.18
C GLY A 88 4.41 6.35 2.88
N LEU A 89 4.30 6.92 1.66
CA LEU A 89 3.14 7.70 1.23
C LEU A 89 2.41 7.03 0.06
N TYR A 90 1.11 7.30 -0.04
CA TYR A 90 0.26 6.77 -1.12
C TYR A 90 0.71 7.22 -2.52
N GLY A 91 0.21 6.51 -3.55
CA GLY A 91 0.52 6.75 -4.97
C GLY A 91 0.20 8.17 -5.45
N VAL A 92 -0.73 8.85 -4.79
CA VAL A 92 -1.04 10.27 -5.00
C VAL A 92 0.20 11.17 -4.77
N LYS A 93 1.13 10.75 -3.95
CA LYS A 93 2.42 11.44 -3.71
C LYS A 93 3.58 10.90 -4.55
N GLN A 94 3.32 10.09 -5.57
CA GLN A 94 4.34 9.43 -6.40
C GLN A 94 4.29 9.94 -7.85
N PRO A 95 4.66 11.25 -8.13
CA PRO A 95 4.52 11.83 -9.46
C PRO A 95 5.29 11.05 -10.53
N ALA A 96 4.62 10.80 -11.65
CA ALA A 96 5.11 10.06 -12.80
C ALA A 96 5.20 11.00 -14.02
N TRP A 97 5.96 10.62 -15.05
CA TRP A 97 6.18 11.45 -16.24
C TRP A 97 6.72 12.85 -15.94
N VAL A 98 7.62 12.95 -14.95
CA VAL A 98 8.14 14.22 -14.47
C VAL A 98 8.90 14.94 -15.57
N THR A 99 8.52 16.19 -15.83
CA THR A 99 9.10 17.08 -16.85
C THR A 99 9.87 18.24 -16.25
N GLU A 100 9.55 18.61 -15.01
CA GLU A 100 10.16 19.74 -14.31
C GLU A 100 10.30 19.47 -12.82
N ILE A 101 11.41 19.88 -12.25
CA ILE A 101 11.71 19.88 -10.83
C ILE A 101 12.11 21.31 -10.45
N GLU A 102 11.28 21.99 -9.67
CA GLU A 102 11.45 23.36 -9.26
C GLU A 102 11.71 23.44 -7.75
N VAL A 103 12.78 24.09 -7.34
CA VAL A 103 13.09 24.34 -5.93
C VAL A 103 12.46 25.66 -5.52
N LEU A 104 11.67 25.65 -4.43
CA LEU A 104 10.90 26.79 -3.96
C LEU A 104 11.41 27.27 -2.59
N GLU A 105 11.31 28.58 -2.35
CA GLU A 105 11.56 29.25 -1.06
C GLU A 105 10.24 29.44 -0.25
N PHE A 106 9.23 28.64 -0.55
CA PHE A 106 7.92 28.63 0.09
C PHE A 106 7.27 27.26 -0.08
N ALA A 107 6.19 26.99 0.67
CA ALA A 107 5.46 25.73 0.56
C ALA A 107 4.95 25.50 -0.87
N GLY A 108 5.18 24.28 -1.39
CA GLY A 108 4.64 23.86 -2.67
C GLY A 108 3.14 23.52 -2.61
N GLN A 109 2.59 23.12 -3.73
CA GLN A 109 1.18 22.74 -3.87
C GLN A 109 1.04 21.34 -4.44
N ASP A 110 -0.04 20.66 -4.06
CA ASP A 110 -0.42 19.37 -4.60
C ASP A 110 -1.72 19.47 -5.40
N PHE A 111 -1.80 18.70 -6.48
CA PHE A 111 -2.96 18.73 -7.38
C PHE A 111 -4.28 18.40 -6.67
N TRP A 112 -4.27 17.41 -5.77
CA TRP A 112 -5.47 16.92 -5.09
C TRP A 112 -5.88 17.74 -3.86
N ASP A 113 -5.01 18.61 -3.32
CA ASP A 113 -5.35 19.53 -2.24
C ASP A 113 -6.55 20.42 -2.60
N GLN A 114 -6.63 20.84 -3.86
CA GLN A 114 -7.74 21.66 -4.37
C GLN A 114 -9.10 20.92 -4.35
N TYR A 115 -9.09 19.60 -4.21
CA TYR A 115 -10.29 18.75 -4.10
C TYR A 115 -10.51 18.24 -2.68
N GLY A 116 -9.73 18.70 -1.70
CA GLY A 116 -9.87 18.36 -0.29
C GLY A 116 -9.30 17.01 0.13
N TRP A 117 -8.48 16.37 -0.74
CA TRP A 117 -7.77 15.15 -0.34
C TRP A 117 -6.57 15.51 0.54
N ASP A 118 -6.35 14.75 1.60
CA ASP A 118 -5.07 14.72 2.27
C ASP A 118 -4.06 14.01 1.35
N THR A 119 -3.06 14.73 0.89
CA THR A 119 -2.04 14.18 -0.03
C THR A 119 -0.76 13.77 0.70
N SER A 120 -0.73 13.91 2.02
CA SER A 120 0.46 13.64 2.83
C SER A 120 0.29 12.60 3.93
N PRO A 121 -0.84 11.85 4.06
CA PRO A 121 -0.95 10.85 5.09
C PRO A 121 0.02 9.70 4.82
N PRO A 122 0.62 9.12 5.87
CA PRO A 122 1.36 7.86 5.74
C PRO A 122 0.40 6.75 5.26
N ILE A 123 0.93 5.77 4.56
CA ILE A 123 0.14 4.58 4.19
C ILE A 123 -0.33 3.91 5.48
N ALA A 124 -1.63 3.79 5.65
CA ALA A 124 -2.22 3.13 6.80
C ALA A 124 -1.87 1.63 6.82
N THR A 125 -1.80 1.06 8.03
CA THR A 125 -1.63 -0.39 8.23
C THR A 125 -2.83 -1.12 7.65
N ASP A 126 -2.61 -1.97 6.63
CA ASP A 126 -3.66 -2.62 5.84
C ASP A 126 -3.31 -4.07 5.51
N SER A 127 -4.34 -4.90 5.32
CA SER A 127 -4.24 -6.28 4.85
C SER A 127 -5.18 -6.52 3.68
N LYS A 128 -4.82 -7.47 2.81
CA LYS A 128 -5.61 -7.87 1.65
C LYS A 128 -5.72 -9.39 1.62
N ILE A 129 -6.90 -9.91 1.31
CA ILE A 129 -7.13 -11.35 1.09
C ILE A 129 -7.05 -11.60 -0.41
N LEU A 130 -6.07 -12.41 -0.84
CA LEU A 130 -5.90 -12.80 -2.24
C LEU A 130 -6.60 -14.11 -2.56
N PHE A 131 -6.69 -15.00 -1.58
CA PHE A 131 -7.42 -16.27 -1.65
C PHE A 131 -7.94 -16.68 -0.27
N PRO A 132 -9.12 -17.39 -0.20
CA PRO A 132 -10.00 -17.67 -1.32
C PRO A 132 -10.60 -16.38 -1.89
N THR A 133 -11.20 -16.48 -3.08
CA THR A 133 -11.96 -15.39 -3.66
C THR A 133 -13.40 -15.38 -3.13
N ASN A 134 -14.09 -14.26 -3.30
CA ASN A 134 -15.49 -14.14 -2.91
C ASN A 134 -16.35 -15.24 -3.57
N SER A 135 -17.30 -15.80 -2.86
CA SER A 135 -18.20 -16.88 -3.29
C SER A 135 -17.50 -18.23 -3.58
N SER A 136 -16.28 -18.43 -3.08
CA SER A 136 -15.64 -19.76 -3.11
C SER A 136 -16.46 -20.77 -2.31
N GLN A 137 -16.48 -22.02 -2.74
CA GLN A 137 -17.25 -23.10 -2.14
C GLN A 137 -16.33 -24.24 -1.71
N PHE A 138 -16.58 -24.80 -0.54
CA PHE A 138 -15.80 -25.88 0.07
C PHE A 138 -16.72 -26.91 0.69
N THR A 139 -16.20 -28.08 1.00
CA THR A 139 -16.91 -29.14 1.72
C THR A 139 -16.52 -29.13 3.20
N LEU A 140 -17.46 -29.43 4.08
CA LEU A 140 -17.18 -29.56 5.52
C LEU A 140 -16.08 -30.60 5.76
N GLY A 141 -15.06 -30.23 6.52
CA GLY A 141 -13.87 -31.03 6.75
C GLY A 141 -12.70 -30.71 5.83
N ASP A 142 -12.92 -29.92 4.78
CA ASP A 142 -11.80 -29.41 3.97
C ASP A 142 -10.90 -28.49 4.76
N THR A 143 -9.59 -28.58 4.53
CA THR A 143 -8.62 -27.57 4.97
C THR A 143 -8.59 -26.45 3.93
N VAL A 144 -9.15 -25.30 4.28
CA VAL A 144 -9.22 -24.13 3.40
C VAL A 144 -7.97 -23.27 3.58
N GLN A 145 -7.23 -23.10 2.49
CA GLN A 145 -6.09 -22.20 2.47
C GLN A 145 -6.58 -20.75 2.34
N VAL A 146 -6.08 -19.88 3.22
CA VAL A 146 -6.36 -18.44 3.19
C VAL A 146 -5.05 -17.70 3.15
N GLY A 147 -4.93 -16.68 2.32
CA GLY A 147 -3.70 -15.90 2.29
C GLY A 147 -3.82 -14.61 1.52
N GLY A 148 -2.80 -13.78 1.68
CA GLY A 148 -2.80 -12.46 1.10
C GLY A 148 -1.53 -11.67 1.34
N THR A 149 -1.68 -10.35 1.31
CA THR A 149 -0.61 -9.39 1.58
C THR A 149 -1.00 -8.45 2.71
N ALA A 150 0.00 -7.86 3.36
CA ALA A 150 -0.20 -6.76 4.31
C ALA A 150 0.97 -5.77 4.22
N PHE A 151 0.71 -4.49 4.44
CA PHE A 151 1.70 -3.42 4.37
C PHE A 151 1.19 -2.16 5.10
N GLY A 152 2.05 -1.16 5.22
CA GLY A 152 1.79 0.14 5.84
C GLY A 152 3.03 1.03 5.71
N ASP A 153 3.02 2.20 6.33
CA ASP A 153 4.24 3.03 6.48
C ASP A 153 5.26 2.36 7.39
N SER A 154 4.79 1.56 8.34
CA SER A 154 5.62 0.76 9.25
C SER A 154 5.57 -0.72 8.90
N ARG A 155 6.63 -1.46 9.30
CA ARG A 155 6.73 -2.90 9.08
C ARG A 155 5.58 -3.65 9.75
N ILE A 156 4.97 -4.60 9.04
CA ILE A 156 3.94 -5.47 9.60
C ILE A 156 4.58 -6.49 10.55
N SER A 157 4.05 -6.58 11.77
CA SER A 157 4.46 -7.54 12.78
C SER A 157 3.58 -8.78 12.83
N GLU A 158 2.28 -8.63 12.52
CA GLU A 158 1.30 -9.70 12.61
C GLU A 158 0.14 -9.44 11.64
N VAL A 159 -0.43 -10.52 11.13
CA VAL A 159 -1.74 -10.51 10.46
C VAL A 159 -2.64 -11.50 11.20
N GLN A 160 -3.84 -11.06 11.51
CA GLN A 160 -4.83 -11.87 12.21
C GLN A 160 -6.04 -12.15 11.30
N LEU A 161 -6.67 -13.30 11.51
CA LEU A 161 -7.82 -13.78 10.77
C LEU A 161 -8.98 -14.09 11.72
N SER A 162 -10.21 -13.78 11.29
CA SER A 162 -11.46 -14.11 11.98
C SER A 162 -12.48 -14.70 11.02
N ILE A 163 -13.25 -15.69 11.49
CA ILE A 163 -14.38 -16.28 10.75
C ILE A 163 -15.75 -16.04 11.44
N ASN A 164 -15.75 -15.23 12.48
CA ASN A 164 -16.94 -14.93 13.30
C ASN A 164 -17.18 -13.42 13.49
N GLY A 165 -16.89 -12.63 12.45
CA GLY A 165 -17.17 -11.20 12.45
C GLY A 165 -16.24 -10.37 13.34
N GLY A 166 -15.03 -10.86 13.66
CA GLY A 166 -14.09 -10.15 14.52
C GLY A 166 -14.26 -10.39 16.02
N GLU A 167 -15.17 -11.30 16.43
CA GLU A 167 -15.33 -11.67 17.85
C GLU A 167 -14.09 -12.37 18.39
N THR A 168 -13.46 -13.23 17.57
CA THR A 168 -12.19 -13.87 17.90
C THR A 168 -11.23 -13.78 16.73
N TRP A 169 -9.93 -13.68 17.05
CA TRP A 169 -8.86 -13.55 16.09
C TRP A 169 -7.79 -14.62 16.31
N GLN A 170 -7.30 -15.20 15.23
CA GLN A 170 -6.14 -16.08 15.24
C GLN A 170 -4.99 -15.46 14.43
N ALA A 171 -3.76 -15.61 14.92
CA ALA A 171 -2.58 -15.19 14.17
C ALA A 171 -2.40 -16.06 12.92
N THR A 172 -1.86 -15.47 11.87
CA THR A 172 -1.48 -16.15 10.63
C THR A 172 0.04 -16.23 10.53
N ASP A 173 0.54 -17.03 9.58
CA ASP A 173 1.97 -17.11 9.31
C ASP A 173 2.39 -16.05 8.30
N ILE A 174 3.43 -15.27 8.61
CA ILE A 174 4.10 -14.44 7.61
C ILE A 174 5.05 -15.35 6.82
N VAL A 175 4.64 -15.74 5.62
CA VAL A 175 5.33 -16.75 4.80
C VAL A 175 6.45 -16.15 3.94
N LYS A 176 6.41 -14.86 3.66
CA LYS A 176 7.47 -14.15 2.96
C LYS A 176 7.52 -12.69 3.38
N GLN A 177 8.69 -12.27 3.79
CA GLN A 177 9.02 -10.88 4.11
C GLN A 177 10.39 -10.56 3.51
N VAL A 178 10.50 -9.41 2.83
CA VAL A 178 11.80 -8.85 2.43
C VAL A 178 12.29 -7.95 3.56
N ASP A 179 13.60 -7.79 3.67
CA ASP A 179 14.19 -6.88 4.65
C ASP A 179 14.07 -5.41 4.17
N SER A 180 12.82 -4.95 4.14
CA SER A 180 12.45 -3.57 3.77
C SER A 180 11.10 -3.25 4.40
N GLU A 181 11.00 -2.12 5.08
CA GLU A 181 9.75 -1.63 5.70
C GLU A 181 8.71 -1.20 4.66
N GLN A 182 9.17 -0.81 3.46
CA GLN A 182 8.31 -0.28 2.39
C GLN A 182 7.88 -1.35 1.39
N VAL A 183 7.92 -2.63 1.77
CA VAL A 183 7.49 -3.74 0.91
C VAL A 183 6.48 -4.59 1.66
N TRP A 184 5.38 -4.90 1.00
CA TRP A 184 4.37 -5.79 1.57
C TRP A 184 4.94 -7.14 2.02
N VAL A 185 4.32 -7.72 3.04
CA VAL A 185 4.55 -9.11 3.44
C VAL A 185 3.50 -10.01 2.80
N PHE A 186 3.82 -11.28 2.59
CA PHE A 186 2.86 -12.32 2.27
C PHE A 186 2.55 -13.10 3.54
N TRP A 187 1.28 -13.36 3.77
CA TRP A 187 0.78 -14.14 4.89
C TRP A 187 -0.11 -15.29 4.40
N ALA A 188 -0.19 -16.35 5.20
CA ALA A 188 -1.07 -17.49 4.93
C ALA A 188 -1.55 -18.12 6.23
N SER A 189 -2.69 -18.82 6.15
CA SER A 189 -3.27 -19.60 7.23
C SER A 189 -4.09 -20.76 6.66
N GLU A 190 -4.37 -21.74 7.48
CA GLU A 190 -5.27 -22.84 7.20
C GLU A 190 -6.47 -22.78 8.13
N ILE A 191 -7.67 -22.98 7.59
CA ILE A 191 -8.91 -22.99 8.35
C ILE A 191 -9.65 -24.31 8.12
N ILE A 192 -10.14 -24.92 9.19
CA ILE A 192 -11.18 -25.96 9.14
C ILE A 192 -12.43 -25.36 9.75
N PHE A 193 -13.49 -25.26 8.97
CA PHE A 193 -14.76 -24.68 9.45
C PHE A 193 -15.49 -25.67 10.34
N PRO A 194 -16.12 -25.21 11.44
CA PRO A 194 -16.76 -26.09 12.41
C PRO A 194 -18.07 -26.72 11.89
N ASP A 195 -18.80 -26.00 11.04
CA ASP A 195 -20.11 -26.40 10.53
C ASP A 195 -20.27 -25.99 9.06
N SER A 196 -21.27 -26.57 8.37
CA SER A 196 -21.71 -26.09 7.06
C SER A 196 -22.49 -24.79 7.19
N GLY A 197 -22.35 -23.89 6.20
CA GLY A 197 -23.00 -22.57 6.21
C GLY A 197 -22.25 -21.53 5.42
N GLU A 198 -22.69 -20.29 5.51
CA GLU A 198 -22.02 -19.14 4.94
C GLU A 198 -21.12 -18.49 5.98
N TYR A 199 -19.89 -18.20 5.59
CA TYR A 199 -18.90 -17.56 6.45
C TYR A 199 -18.31 -16.32 5.77
N SER A 200 -18.00 -15.31 6.58
CA SER A 200 -17.17 -14.19 6.17
C SER A 200 -15.82 -14.32 6.85
N ILE A 201 -14.78 -14.41 6.05
CA ILE A 201 -13.39 -14.43 6.52
C ILE A 201 -12.91 -12.99 6.53
N TYR A 202 -12.55 -12.48 7.70
CA TYR A 202 -11.99 -11.15 7.90
C TYR A 202 -10.50 -11.24 8.20
N THR A 203 -9.75 -10.21 7.82
CA THR A 203 -8.36 -10.06 8.28
C THR A 203 -8.10 -8.65 8.80
N ARG A 204 -7.07 -8.54 9.64
CA ARG A 204 -6.51 -7.27 10.06
C ARG A 204 -4.99 -7.38 10.23
N ALA A 205 -4.28 -6.33 9.88
CA ALA A 205 -2.84 -6.22 10.09
C ALA A 205 -2.53 -5.46 11.37
N ILE A 206 -1.36 -5.75 11.95
CA ILE A 206 -0.77 -5.05 13.08
C ILE A 206 0.68 -4.73 12.69
N ASP A 207 1.13 -3.50 12.89
CA ASP A 207 2.50 -3.11 12.63
C ASP A 207 3.40 -3.17 13.88
N VAL A 208 4.69 -2.93 13.71
CA VAL A 208 5.69 -3.03 14.78
C VAL A 208 5.58 -1.91 15.83
N ILE A 209 4.88 -0.82 15.54
CA ILE A 209 4.65 0.27 16.50
C ILE A 209 3.29 0.17 17.20
N GLY A 210 2.50 -0.88 16.85
CA GLY A 210 1.26 -1.23 17.53
C GLY A 210 -0.02 -0.64 16.90
N ASN A 211 0.05 -0.08 15.70
CA ASN A 211 -1.15 0.30 14.96
C ASN A 211 -1.88 -0.98 14.51
N ILE A 212 -3.18 -1.00 14.75
CA ILE A 212 -4.07 -2.12 14.37
C ILE A 212 -5.04 -1.59 13.32
N GLN A 213 -5.14 -2.32 12.19
CA GLN A 213 -6.12 -2.03 11.15
C GLN A 213 -7.53 -1.98 11.73
N PRO A 214 -8.30 -0.89 11.55
CA PRO A 214 -9.61 -0.71 12.16
C PRO A 214 -10.70 -1.55 11.48
N GLU A 215 -11.78 -1.82 12.21
CA GLU A 215 -12.97 -2.45 11.64
C GLU A 215 -13.67 -1.53 10.63
N ILE A 216 -13.79 -0.26 10.98
CA ILE A 216 -14.48 0.76 10.20
C ILE A 216 -13.51 1.92 9.99
N ASP A 217 -13.37 2.30 8.74
CA ASP A 217 -12.73 3.52 8.35
C ASP A 217 -13.80 4.59 8.07
N ASN A 218 -13.75 5.70 8.81
CA ASN A 218 -14.69 6.80 8.70
C ASN A 218 -14.16 7.98 7.89
N GLU A 219 -12.87 7.95 7.53
CA GLU A 219 -12.18 9.02 6.82
C GLU A 219 -11.79 8.54 5.42
N ARG A 220 -12.49 9.00 4.40
CA ARG A 220 -12.28 8.50 3.03
C ARG A 220 -11.18 9.23 2.27
N LEU A 221 -10.76 10.40 2.74
CA LEU A 221 -9.86 11.27 1.98
C LEU A 221 -8.39 11.12 2.39
N ASP A 222 -8.10 10.28 3.37
CA ASP A 222 -6.75 9.96 3.87
C ASP A 222 -6.29 8.53 3.57
N GLY A 223 -7.11 7.76 2.87
CA GLY A 223 -6.90 6.35 2.51
C GLY A 223 -7.94 5.43 3.14
N VAL A 224 -8.13 4.24 2.59
CA VAL A 224 -9.12 3.26 3.07
C VAL A 224 -8.40 2.06 3.64
N ASN A 225 -8.61 1.77 4.92
CA ASN A 225 -7.95 0.67 5.62
C ASN A 225 -8.87 -0.16 6.54
N ASN A 226 -10.19 -0.14 6.34
CA ASN A 226 -11.08 -1.01 7.12
C ASN A 226 -10.84 -2.51 6.82
N TRP A 227 -11.26 -3.39 7.75
CA TRP A 227 -11.06 -4.84 7.59
C TRP A 227 -11.56 -5.36 6.25
N PRO A 228 -10.70 -5.98 5.43
CA PRO A 228 -11.13 -6.69 4.24
C PRO A 228 -11.84 -7.98 4.62
N HIS A 229 -12.80 -8.42 3.79
CA HIS A 229 -13.42 -9.73 3.97
C HIS A 229 -13.75 -10.38 2.63
N VAL A 230 -13.89 -11.70 2.67
CA VAL A 230 -14.42 -12.53 1.60
C VAL A 230 -15.49 -13.47 2.15
N GLN A 231 -16.53 -13.72 1.37
CA GLN A 231 -17.59 -14.66 1.71
C GLN A 231 -17.33 -16.02 1.07
N VAL A 232 -17.50 -17.09 1.83
CA VAL A 232 -17.36 -18.47 1.39
C VAL A 232 -18.54 -19.30 1.85
N THR A 233 -18.87 -20.37 1.13
CA THR A 233 -19.92 -21.32 1.50
C THR A 233 -19.33 -22.68 1.78
N ILE A 234 -19.66 -23.26 2.93
CA ILE A 234 -19.26 -24.60 3.35
C ILE A 234 -20.45 -25.55 3.23
N HIS A 235 -20.34 -26.54 2.36
CA HIS A 235 -21.39 -27.53 2.13
C HIS A 235 -21.21 -28.74 3.04
N SER A 236 -22.31 -29.34 3.50
CA SER A 236 -22.29 -30.55 4.35
C SER A 236 -21.95 -31.83 3.58
N GLU A 237 -22.07 -31.82 2.24
CA GLU A 237 -21.85 -32.97 1.37
C GLU A 237 -20.90 -32.58 0.21
N ILE A 238 -20.25 -33.59 -0.39
CA ILE A 238 -19.36 -33.40 -1.55
C ILE A 238 -20.18 -32.79 -2.69
N ILE A 239 -19.77 -31.61 -3.16
CA ILE A 239 -20.31 -31.00 -4.37
C ILE A 239 -19.86 -31.87 -5.55
N THR A 240 -20.74 -32.73 -6.06
CA THR A 240 -20.52 -33.42 -7.33
C THR A 240 -20.79 -32.45 -8.47
N PRO A 241 -19.84 -32.31 -9.42
CA PRO A 241 -19.95 -31.39 -10.57
C PRO A 241 -21.11 -31.74 -11.50
#